data_9d37c9f2bded72373608e48a970da6fe
#
_entry.id   9d37c9f2bded72373608e48a970da6fe
#
_cell.length_a   1.000
_cell.length_b   1.000
_cell.length_c   1.000
_cell.angle_alpha   90.00
_cell.angle_beta   90.00
_cell.angle_gamma   90.00
#
_symmetry.space_group_name_H-M   'P 1'
#
loop_
_entity.id
_entity.type
_entity.pdbx_description
1 polymer ?
#
loop_
_entity_poly.entity_id
_entity_poly.type
_entity_poly.pdbx_seq_one_letter_code
_entity_poly.pdbx_strand_id
1 'polypeptide(L)'
;NCAMESMGFERKKVIRKRKPMSPEQKAAAVERLKIAREARGLDGSKSVHYSIRDLPDDHFLHWKKVKQWVKSCSEELKSIRNFKNSKVSKERSEYHDLSTYISNMKKYLTNGVWLDFRYGEQRESKIRQICLVQAYHSDGRPKRTYGTWYPDISDVWTQELENDWGREHDDDVVAEKERLRKNRKSIE
;
A
#
# COMPACT_ATOMS: atom_id res chain seq x y z
N ASN A 1 -2.35 -35.53 61.05
CA ASN A 1 -2.82 -34.99 59.79
C ASN A 1 -3.34 -33.56 60.00
N CYS A 2 -2.45 -32.59 59.86
CA CYS A 2 -2.83 -31.16 59.82
C CYS A 2 -2.97 -30.75 58.36
N ALA A 3 -4.18 -30.51 57.92
CA ALA A 3 -4.47 -29.84 56.65
C ALA A 3 -4.27 -28.33 56.87
N MET A 4 -3.24 -27.76 56.25
CA MET A 4 -3.07 -26.30 56.14
C MET A 4 -3.92 -25.80 54.97
N GLU A 5 -5.05 -25.17 55.30
CA GLU A 5 -5.86 -24.38 54.35
C GLU A 5 -5.06 -23.13 53.95
N SER A 6 -4.65 -23.07 52.70
CA SER A 6 -4.07 -21.85 52.12
C SER A 6 -5.17 -20.82 51.84
N MET A 7 -5.31 -19.80 52.71
CA MET A 7 -6.17 -18.67 52.46
C MET A 7 -5.62 -17.83 51.32
N GLY A 8 -6.15 -18.05 50.10
CA GLY A 8 -5.82 -17.29 48.90
C GLY A 8 -6.35 -15.86 49.01
N PHE A 9 -5.47 -14.91 49.23
CA PHE A 9 -5.80 -13.48 49.18
C PHE A 9 -5.99 -13.08 47.69
N GLU A 10 -7.22 -13.10 47.20
CA GLU A 10 -7.57 -12.48 45.89
C GLU A 10 -7.45 -10.97 45.98
N ARG A 11 -6.38 -10.40 45.46
CA ARG A 11 -6.23 -8.96 45.28
C ARG A 11 -7.16 -8.52 44.15
N LYS A 12 -8.35 -8.00 44.46
CA LYS A 12 -9.23 -7.33 43.51
C LYS A 12 -8.48 -6.13 42.90
N LYS A 13 -8.13 -6.21 41.62
CA LYS A 13 -7.57 -5.07 40.87
C LYS A 13 -8.62 -3.95 40.82
N VAL A 14 -8.42 -2.90 41.58
CA VAL A 14 -9.24 -1.70 41.49
C VAL A 14 -8.94 -0.98 40.20
N ILE A 15 -9.77 -1.19 39.18
CA ILE A 15 -9.69 -0.48 37.90
C ILE A 15 -10.19 0.96 38.15
N ARG A 16 -9.26 1.89 38.38
CA ARG A 16 -9.57 3.31 38.46
C ARG A 16 -10.02 3.81 37.10
N LYS A 17 -11.32 4.03 36.91
CA LYS A 17 -11.85 4.67 35.69
C LYS A 17 -11.30 6.10 35.61
N ARG A 18 -10.50 6.40 34.59
CA ARG A 18 -10.03 7.77 34.37
C ARG A 18 -11.24 8.66 34.03
N LYS A 19 -11.26 9.88 34.57
CA LYS A 19 -12.28 10.87 34.19
C LYS A 19 -12.20 11.14 32.70
N PRO A 20 -13.32 11.20 31.96
CA PRO A 20 -13.30 11.54 30.56
C PRO A 20 -12.73 12.95 30.35
N MET A 21 -11.86 13.12 29.38
CA MET A 21 -11.29 14.42 29.03
C MET A 21 -12.36 15.30 28.41
N SER A 22 -12.35 16.61 28.75
CA SER A 22 -13.20 17.60 28.08
C SER A 22 -12.91 17.70 26.58
N PRO A 23 -13.85 18.19 25.74
CA PRO A 23 -13.61 18.38 24.30
C PRO A 23 -12.37 19.24 24.02
N GLU A 24 -12.16 20.31 24.78
CA GLU A 24 -10.99 21.20 24.66
C GLU A 24 -9.68 20.50 25.01
N GLN A 25 -9.67 19.69 26.07
CA GLN A 25 -8.51 18.90 26.46
C GLN A 25 -8.16 17.85 25.40
N LYS A 26 -9.17 17.25 24.74
CA LYS A 26 -8.97 16.32 23.63
C LYS A 26 -8.37 17.03 22.42
N ALA A 27 -8.88 18.21 22.06
CA ALA A 27 -8.37 19.00 20.96
C ALA A 27 -6.90 19.41 21.20
N ALA A 28 -6.60 19.93 22.40
CA ALA A 28 -5.23 20.29 22.79
C ALA A 28 -4.27 19.09 22.79
N ALA A 29 -4.72 17.91 23.21
CA ALA A 29 -3.92 16.70 23.18
C ALA A 29 -3.63 16.23 21.74
N VAL A 30 -4.62 16.31 20.85
CA VAL A 30 -4.45 16.00 19.42
C VAL A 30 -3.43 16.94 18.77
N GLU A 31 -3.53 18.25 19.05
CA GLU A 31 -2.59 19.24 18.50
C GLU A 31 -1.17 19.03 19.00
N ARG A 32 -0.97 18.78 20.30
CA ARG A 32 0.35 18.43 20.84
C ARG A 32 0.95 17.19 20.21
N LEU A 33 0.14 16.15 19.96
CA LEU A 33 0.58 14.94 19.30
C LEU A 33 0.95 15.19 17.85
N LYS A 34 0.22 16.08 17.14
CA LYS A 34 0.52 16.47 15.77
C LYS A 34 1.87 17.16 15.70
N ILE A 35 2.08 18.20 16.51
CA ILE A 35 3.35 18.94 16.61
C ILE A 35 4.53 17.99 16.95
N ALA A 36 4.32 17.08 17.90
CA ALA A 36 5.36 16.12 18.29
C ALA A 36 5.69 15.11 17.19
N ARG A 37 4.74 14.74 16.34
CA ARG A 37 4.96 13.88 15.17
C ARG A 37 5.70 14.62 14.06
N GLU A 38 5.31 15.85 13.77
CA GLU A 38 5.96 16.72 12.79
C GLU A 38 7.41 17.00 13.19
N ALA A 39 7.67 17.36 14.44
CA ALA A 39 9.00 17.57 14.96
C ALA A 39 9.91 16.33 14.89
N ARG A 40 9.35 15.11 14.95
CA ARG A 40 10.07 13.85 14.79
C ARG A 40 10.23 13.41 13.33
N GLY A 41 9.71 14.17 12.36
CA GLY A 41 9.67 13.77 10.96
C GLY A 41 8.83 12.50 10.70
N LEU A 42 7.84 12.24 11.55
CA LEU A 42 6.95 11.08 11.44
C LEU A 42 5.72 11.45 10.61
N ASP A 43 5.92 11.69 9.33
CA ASP A 43 4.85 11.90 8.35
C ASP A 43 4.04 10.62 8.04
N GLY A 44 4.47 9.48 8.60
CA GLY A 44 3.88 8.17 8.35
C GLY A 44 4.48 7.47 7.12
N SER A 45 5.45 8.06 6.42
CA SER A 45 6.13 7.44 5.29
C SER A 45 6.91 6.19 5.71
N LYS A 46 7.51 6.19 6.89
CA LYS A 46 8.24 5.03 7.45
C LYS A 46 7.38 3.79 7.66
N SER A 47 6.04 3.95 7.72
CA SER A 47 5.10 2.83 7.90
C SER A 47 4.67 2.20 6.58
N VAL A 48 5.17 2.66 5.45
CA VAL A 48 4.86 2.12 4.13
C VAL A 48 6.11 1.51 3.50
N HIS A 49 5.89 0.59 2.56
CA HIS A 49 6.98 -0.07 1.84
C HIS A 49 7.85 0.95 1.11
N TYR A 50 9.16 0.72 1.06
CA TYR A 50 10.12 1.66 0.46
C TYR A 50 9.82 1.95 -1.02
N SER A 51 9.38 0.96 -1.80
CA SER A 51 9.12 1.12 -3.24
C SER A 51 8.01 2.11 -3.58
N ILE A 52 7.09 2.39 -2.65
CA ILE A 52 5.97 3.31 -2.86
C ILE A 52 6.10 4.61 -2.08
N ARG A 53 7.17 4.74 -1.29
CA ARG A 53 7.40 5.90 -0.42
C ARG A 53 7.67 7.16 -1.21
N ASP A 54 8.48 7.02 -2.26
CA ASP A 54 9.02 8.10 -3.06
C ASP A 54 8.21 8.36 -4.35
N LEU A 55 7.01 7.74 -4.47
CA LEU A 55 6.10 8.02 -5.56
C LEU A 55 5.66 9.50 -5.56
N PRO A 56 5.49 10.14 -6.73
CA PRO A 56 5.00 11.50 -6.83
C PRO A 56 3.62 11.67 -6.17
N ASP A 57 3.33 12.84 -5.60
CA ASP A 57 2.06 13.09 -4.90
C ASP A 57 0.83 12.98 -5.83
N ASP A 58 0.99 13.21 -7.13
CA ASP A 58 -0.05 13.07 -8.16
C ASP A 58 -0.28 11.62 -8.60
N HIS A 59 0.68 10.72 -8.35
CA HIS A 59 0.56 9.31 -8.71
C HIS A 59 -0.78 8.71 -8.22
N PHE A 60 -1.45 7.93 -9.07
CA PHE A 60 -2.78 7.39 -8.78
C PHE A 60 -2.81 6.44 -7.58
N LEU A 61 -1.71 5.71 -7.31
CA LEU A 61 -1.54 4.84 -6.14
C LEU A 61 -0.63 5.44 -5.05
N HIS A 62 -0.51 6.77 -4.99
CA HIS A 62 0.30 7.40 -3.95
C HIS A 62 -0.17 6.97 -2.55
N TRP A 63 0.75 6.61 -1.68
CA TRP A 63 0.46 6.00 -0.39
C TRP A 63 -0.45 6.85 0.54
N LYS A 64 -0.39 8.18 0.47
CA LYS A 64 -1.29 9.08 1.23
C LYS A 64 -2.73 8.91 0.77
N LYS A 65 -2.96 8.86 -0.55
CA LYS A 65 -4.29 8.62 -1.14
C LYS A 65 -4.82 7.26 -0.71
N VAL A 66 -4.01 6.21 -0.84
CA VAL A 66 -4.41 4.84 -0.47
C VAL A 66 -4.73 4.73 1.03
N LYS A 67 -3.97 5.39 1.91
CA LYS A 67 -4.31 5.44 3.35
C LYS A 67 -5.67 6.10 3.60
N GLN A 68 -5.99 7.15 2.86
CA GLN A 68 -7.30 7.80 2.95
C GLN A 68 -8.41 6.86 2.47
N TRP A 69 -8.23 6.18 1.33
CA TRP A 69 -9.20 5.20 0.83
C TRP A 69 -9.43 4.05 1.82
N VAL A 70 -8.37 3.54 2.45
CA VAL A 70 -8.50 2.52 3.51
C VAL A 70 -9.39 3.03 4.65
N LYS A 71 -9.26 4.31 5.02
CA LYS A 71 -10.09 4.92 6.08
C LYS A 71 -11.55 5.01 5.65
N SER A 72 -11.84 5.63 4.51
CA SER A 72 -13.20 5.80 3.99
C SER A 72 -13.90 4.45 3.76
N CYS A 73 -13.23 3.52 3.07
CA CYS A 73 -13.77 2.19 2.84
C CYS A 73 -13.99 1.39 4.15
N SER A 74 -13.16 1.62 5.17
CA SER A 74 -13.36 0.99 6.48
C SER A 74 -14.56 1.56 7.23
N GLU A 75 -14.89 2.83 7.04
CA GLU A 75 -16.10 3.47 7.56
C GLU A 75 -17.34 2.94 6.82
N GLU A 76 -17.28 2.83 5.49
CA GLU A 76 -18.31 2.20 4.67
C GLU A 76 -18.56 0.75 5.09
N LEU A 77 -17.50 -0.06 5.26
CA LEU A 77 -17.64 -1.46 5.71
C LEU A 77 -18.32 -1.58 7.08
N LYS A 78 -18.10 -0.62 7.99
CA LYS A 78 -18.79 -0.58 9.28
C LYS A 78 -20.28 -0.30 9.12
N SER A 79 -20.67 0.56 8.18
CA SER A 79 -22.09 0.90 7.93
C SER A 79 -22.87 -0.29 7.37
N ILE A 80 -22.22 -1.11 6.53
CA ILE A 80 -22.84 -2.31 5.93
C ILE A 80 -22.51 -3.62 6.69
N ARG A 81 -22.13 -3.54 7.96
CA ARG A 81 -21.71 -4.72 8.74
C ARG A 81 -22.82 -5.79 8.84
N ASN A 82 -24.08 -5.40 8.80
CA ASN A 82 -25.21 -6.29 8.77
C ASN A 82 -25.26 -7.17 7.51
N PHE A 83 -24.68 -6.74 6.40
CA PHE A 83 -24.63 -7.49 5.13
C PHE A 83 -23.79 -8.77 5.22
N LYS A 84 -22.85 -8.82 6.18
CA LYS A 84 -21.95 -9.98 6.36
C LYS A 84 -22.71 -11.32 6.44
N ASN A 85 -23.84 -11.33 7.14
CA ASN A 85 -24.64 -12.54 7.37
C ASN A 85 -26.06 -12.43 6.73
N SER A 86 -26.24 -11.53 5.77
CA SER A 86 -27.52 -11.36 5.08
C SER A 86 -27.91 -12.63 4.32
N LYS A 87 -29.20 -12.88 4.21
CA LYS A 87 -29.76 -13.95 3.34
C LYS A 87 -29.62 -13.59 1.86
N VAL A 88 -29.50 -12.30 1.53
CA VAL A 88 -29.36 -11.81 0.17
C VAL A 88 -27.92 -11.99 -0.30
N SER A 89 -27.71 -12.77 -1.36
CA SER A 89 -26.37 -13.08 -1.89
C SER A 89 -25.61 -11.81 -2.32
N LYS A 90 -26.31 -10.85 -2.93
CA LYS A 90 -25.73 -9.57 -3.38
C LYS A 90 -25.13 -8.75 -2.23
N GLU A 91 -25.85 -8.65 -1.11
CA GLU A 91 -25.39 -7.93 0.07
C GLU A 91 -24.13 -8.59 0.68
N ARG A 92 -24.12 -9.92 0.80
CA ARG A 92 -22.92 -10.64 1.26
C ARG A 92 -21.73 -10.42 0.35
N SER A 93 -21.95 -10.46 -0.98
CA SER A 93 -20.90 -10.21 -1.96
C SER A 93 -20.32 -8.80 -1.80
N GLU A 94 -21.20 -7.80 -1.68
CA GLU A 94 -20.79 -6.40 -1.47
C GLU A 94 -19.92 -6.23 -0.22
N TYR A 95 -20.31 -6.83 0.91
CA TYR A 95 -19.52 -6.81 2.14
C TYR A 95 -18.14 -7.46 1.96
N HIS A 96 -18.11 -8.65 1.33
CA HIS A 96 -16.87 -9.40 1.14
C HIS A 96 -15.95 -8.72 0.12
N ASP A 97 -16.48 -8.18 -0.96
CA ASP A 97 -15.73 -7.44 -1.98
C ASP A 97 -15.06 -6.21 -1.37
N LEU A 98 -15.81 -5.42 -0.59
CA LEU A 98 -15.26 -4.25 0.10
C LEU A 98 -14.20 -4.65 1.14
N SER A 99 -14.45 -5.71 1.91
CA SER A 99 -13.49 -6.23 2.90
C SER A 99 -12.20 -6.69 2.23
N THR A 100 -12.29 -7.37 1.08
CA THR A 100 -11.15 -7.83 0.29
C THR A 100 -10.37 -6.64 -0.27
N TYR A 101 -11.06 -5.63 -0.82
CA TYR A 101 -10.45 -4.42 -1.32
C TYR A 101 -9.63 -3.69 -0.25
N ILE A 102 -10.19 -3.53 0.96
CA ILE A 102 -9.47 -2.95 2.11
C ILE A 102 -8.23 -3.78 2.47
N SER A 103 -8.34 -5.10 2.44
CA SER A 103 -7.20 -5.99 2.70
C SER A 103 -6.10 -5.84 1.65
N ASN A 104 -6.46 -5.74 0.37
CA ASN A 104 -5.53 -5.54 -0.74
C ASN A 104 -4.80 -4.18 -0.64
N MET A 105 -5.52 -3.10 -0.32
CA MET A 105 -4.92 -1.79 -0.06
C MET A 105 -3.91 -1.82 1.10
N LYS A 106 -4.24 -2.49 2.19
CA LYS A 106 -3.32 -2.66 3.34
C LYS A 106 -2.07 -3.47 2.95
N LYS A 107 -2.23 -4.52 2.16
CA LYS A 107 -1.11 -5.30 1.63
C LYS A 107 -0.23 -4.46 0.72
N TYR A 108 -0.82 -3.65 -0.17
CA TYR A 108 -0.07 -2.71 -0.99
C TYR A 108 0.80 -1.77 -0.16
N LEU A 109 0.24 -1.16 0.89
CA LEU A 109 1.01 -0.30 1.80
C LEU A 109 2.17 -1.03 2.50
N THR A 110 2.07 -2.34 2.68
CA THR A 110 3.07 -3.15 3.38
C THR A 110 4.14 -3.73 2.45
N ASN A 111 3.77 -4.17 1.24
CA ASN A 111 4.66 -4.88 0.31
C ASN A 111 4.94 -4.14 -1.00
N GLY A 112 4.24 -3.02 -1.27
CA GLY A 112 4.43 -2.21 -2.46
C GLY A 112 3.79 -2.76 -3.73
N VAL A 113 3.06 -3.89 -3.67
CA VAL A 113 2.46 -4.54 -4.84
C VAL A 113 0.95 -4.37 -4.84
N TRP A 114 0.41 -3.71 -5.87
CA TRP A 114 -1.03 -3.58 -6.06
C TRP A 114 -1.60 -4.83 -6.73
N LEU A 115 -2.53 -5.50 -6.05
CA LEU A 115 -3.12 -6.76 -6.52
C LEU A 115 -4.59 -6.65 -6.93
N ASP A 116 -5.23 -5.51 -6.70
CA ASP A 116 -6.63 -5.32 -7.06
C ASP A 116 -6.76 -4.81 -8.50
N PHE A 117 -7.85 -5.18 -9.19
CA PHE A 117 -8.18 -4.68 -10.52
C PHE A 117 -8.90 -3.33 -10.50
N ARG A 118 -9.07 -2.75 -9.34
CA ARG A 118 -9.71 -1.46 -9.11
C ARG A 118 -8.86 -0.63 -8.20
N TYR A 119 -8.97 0.69 -8.31
CA TYR A 119 -8.36 1.65 -7.39
C TYR A 119 -9.24 2.91 -7.31
N GLY A 120 -8.97 3.75 -6.31
CA GLY A 120 -9.78 4.91 -5.99
C GLY A 120 -10.65 4.69 -4.77
N GLU A 121 -11.12 5.77 -4.17
CA GLU A 121 -11.94 5.73 -2.96
C GLU A 121 -13.25 4.97 -3.19
N GLN A 122 -13.90 5.21 -4.33
CA GLN A 122 -15.15 4.58 -4.73
C GLN A 122 -14.93 3.37 -5.68
N ARG A 123 -13.70 2.92 -5.85
CA ARG A 123 -13.34 1.84 -6.78
C ARG A 123 -13.73 2.17 -8.24
N GLU A 124 -13.73 3.43 -8.55
CA GLU A 124 -14.20 4.00 -9.81
C GLU A 124 -13.25 3.71 -10.99
N SER A 125 -11.96 3.65 -10.70
CA SER A 125 -10.96 3.36 -11.71
C SER A 125 -10.66 1.87 -11.79
N LYS A 126 -10.36 1.37 -12.99
CA LYS A 126 -10.04 -0.03 -13.22
C LYS A 126 -8.66 -0.18 -13.83
N ILE A 127 -7.87 -1.08 -13.27
CA ILE A 127 -6.69 -1.63 -13.91
C ILE A 127 -7.15 -2.78 -14.80
N ARG A 128 -6.86 -2.69 -16.08
CA ARG A 128 -7.33 -3.67 -17.07
C ARG A 128 -6.72 -5.05 -16.80
N GLN A 129 -5.45 -5.07 -16.41
CA GLN A 129 -4.69 -6.27 -16.19
C GLN A 129 -3.55 -5.99 -15.20
N ILE A 130 -3.16 -7.01 -14.41
CA ILE A 130 -2.02 -6.94 -13.49
C ILE A 130 -1.03 -8.02 -13.88
N CYS A 131 0.24 -7.66 -14.00
CA CYS A 131 1.31 -8.62 -14.20
C CYS A 131 1.68 -9.27 -12.86
N LEU A 132 1.36 -10.54 -12.69
CA LEU A 132 1.74 -11.31 -11.50
C LEU A 132 3.13 -11.95 -11.65
N VAL A 133 3.48 -12.33 -12.89
CA VAL A 133 4.77 -12.95 -13.22
C VAL A 133 5.33 -12.25 -14.45
N GLN A 134 6.51 -11.63 -14.29
CA GLN A 134 7.17 -10.93 -15.36
C GLN A 134 7.80 -11.93 -16.35
N ALA A 135 7.40 -11.86 -17.61
CA ALA A 135 8.07 -12.57 -18.70
C ALA A 135 9.18 -11.71 -19.31
N TYR A 136 10.22 -12.37 -19.86
CA TYR A 136 11.38 -11.71 -20.46
C TYR A 136 11.58 -12.16 -21.90
N HIS A 137 12.17 -11.30 -22.69
CA HIS A 137 12.72 -11.65 -24.02
C HIS A 137 14.03 -12.42 -23.85
N SER A 138 14.52 -13.02 -24.96
CA SER A 138 15.80 -13.74 -24.98
C SER A 138 17.03 -12.86 -24.67
N ASP A 139 16.90 -11.55 -24.85
CA ASP A 139 17.91 -10.53 -24.56
C ASP A 139 17.85 -9.99 -23.12
N GLY A 140 16.92 -10.53 -22.28
CA GLY A 140 16.74 -10.14 -20.87
C GLY A 140 15.79 -8.97 -20.67
N ARG A 141 15.25 -8.36 -21.72
CA ARG A 141 14.28 -7.27 -21.59
C ARG A 141 12.92 -7.79 -21.12
N PRO A 142 12.23 -7.08 -20.21
CA PRO A 142 10.90 -7.47 -19.79
C PRO A 142 9.89 -7.33 -20.92
N LYS A 143 9.03 -8.33 -21.09
CA LYS A 143 7.89 -8.27 -22.00
C LYS A 143 6.78 -7.46 -21.35
N ARG A 144 6.33 -6.41 -22.01
CA ARG A 144 5.27 -5.52 -21.51
C ARG A 144 4.05 -5.58 -22.43
N THR A 145 2.87 -5.30 -21.83
CA THR A 145 1.60 -5.21 -22.54
C THR A 145 0.88 -3.94 -22.13
N TYR A 146 0.43 -3.15 -23.08
CA TYR A 146 -0.28 -1.90 -22.81
C TYR A 146 -1.55 -2.13 -21.97
N GLY A 147 -1.78 -1.21 -21.03
CA GLY A 147 -2.91 -1.28 -20.10
C GLY A 147 -2.75 -2.32 -18.99
N THR A 148 -1.56 -2.91 -18.86
CA THR A 148 -1.21 -3.83 -17.76
C THR A 148 -0.41 -3.10 -16.71
N TRP A 149 -0.81 -3.23 -15.45
CA TRP A 149 -0.06 -2.71 -14.31
C TRP A 149 1.08 -3.65 -13.95
N TYR A 150 2.27 -3.10 -13.78
CA TYR A 150 3.49 -3.84 -13.47
C TYR A 150 4.04 -3.46 -12.11
N PRO A 151 4.27 -4.44 -11.20
CA PRO A 151 4.74 -4.18 -9.83
C PRO A 151 6.12 -3.52 -9.77
N ASP A 152 7.01 -3.84 -10.69
CA ASP A 152 8.40 -3.35 -10.72
C ASP A 152 8.52 -1.86 -11.06
N ILE A 153 7.60 -1.34 -11.86
CA ILE A 153 7.51 0.10 -12.15
C ILE A 153 6.41 0.81 -11.34
N SER A 154 5.58 0.04 -10.61
CA SER A 154 4.41 0.53 -9.85
C SER A 154 3.44 1.37 -10.68
N ASP A 155 3.31 1.06 -11.97
CA ASP A 155 2.48 1.81 -12.92
C ASP A 155 1.89 0.92 -14.01
N VAL A 156 0.94 1.50 -14.77
CA VAL A 156 0.33 0.87 -15.95
C VAL A 156 1.22 1.14 -17.16
N TRP A 157 1.57 0.08 -17.90
CA TRP A 157 2.38 0.21 -19.11
C TRP A 157 1.63 0.95 -20.22
N THR A 158 2.16 2.09 -20.63
CA THR A 158 1.60 2.96 -21.68
C THR A 158 2.55 3.13 -22.85
N GLN A 159 2.05 3.68 -23.96
CA GLN A 159 2.88 4.00 -25.12
C GLN A 159 3.96 5.04 -24.77
N GLU A 160 3.68 5.96 -23.86
CA GLU A 160 4.62 6.98 -23.40
C GLU A 160 5.81 6.34 -22.67
N LEU A 161 5.51 5.45 -21.72
CA LEU A 161 6.54 4.71 -21.00
C LEU A 161 7.38 3.84 -21.92
N GLU A 162 6.80 3.22 -22.95
CA GLU A 162 7.56 2.44 -23.92
C GLU A 162 8.48 3.32 -24.75
N ASN A 163 8.02 4.49 -25.18
CA ASN A 163 8.84 5.44 -25.95
C ASN A 163 10.01 5.99 -25.12
N ASP A 164 9.80 6.25 -23.83
CA ASP A 164 10.84 6.74 -22.93
C ASP A 164 11.84 5.62 -22.61
N TRP A 165 11.36 4.42 -22.30
CA TRP A 165 12.18 3.24 -22.07
C TRP A 165 13.02 2.87 -23.30
N GLY A 166 12.44 2.96 -24.50
CA GLY A 166 13.16 2.69 -25.77
C GLY A 166 14.31 3.67 -25.99
N ARG A 167 14.12 4.95 -25.70
CA ARG A 167 15.17 5.97 -25.82
C ARG A 167 16.34 5.70 -24.88
N GLU A 168 16.09 5.45 -23.59
CA GLU A 168 17.14 5.13 -22.62
C GLU A 168 17.92 3.85 -23.01
N HIS A 169 17.23 2.83 -23.51
CA HIS A 169 17.84 1.56 -23.87
C HIS A 169 18.63 1.61 -25.18
N ASP A 170 18.21 2.42 -26.14
CA ASP A 170 18.96 2.63 -27.38
C ASP A 170 20.26 3.41 -27.11
N ASP A 171 20.24 4.37 -26.22
CA ASP A 171 21.43 5.12 -25.81
C ASP A 171 22.45 4.21 -25.08
N ASP A 172 21.98 3.34 -24.18
CA ASP A 172 22.84 2.37 -23.49
C ASP A 172 23.47 1.35 -24.45
N VAL A 173 22.70 0.84 -25.42
CA VAL A 173 23.20 -0.10 -26.46
C VAL A 173 24.20 0.57 -27.35
N VAL A 174 24.02 1.83 -27.72
CA VAL A 174 24.99 2.61 -28.52
C VAL A 174 26.27 2.84 -27.72
N ALA A 175 26.15 3.25 -26.46
CA ALA A 175 27.31 3.46 -25.57
C ALA A 175 28.13 2.19 -25.37
N GLU A 176 27.50 1.02 -25.18
CA GLU A 176 28.18 -0.26 -25.02
C GLU A 176 28.89 -0.71 -26.31
N LYS A 177 28.25 -0.53 -27.45
CA LYS A 177 28.87 -0.79 -28.75
C LYS A 177 30.09 0.07 -29.01
N GLU A 178 30.06 1.35 -28.66
CA GLU A 178 31.22 2.23 -28.77
C GLU A 178 32.33 1.83 -27.79
N ARG A 179 32.01 1.45 -26.57
CA ARG A 179 32.98 0.93 -25.59
C ARG A 179 33.69 -0.32 -26.06
N LEU A 180 32.95 -1.27 -26.63
CA LEU A 180 33.51 -2.48 -27.21
C LEU A 180 34.41 -2.19 -28.45
N ARG A 181 34.05 -1.20 -29.30
CA ARG A 181 34.91 -0.77 -30.43
C ARG A 181 36.21 -0.11 -29.95
N LYS A 182 36.17 0.71 -28.89
CA LYS A 182 37.35 1.32 -28.32
C LYS A 182 38.31 0.27 -27.75
N ASN A 183 37.77 -0.71 -27.02
CA ASN A 183 38.57 -1.81 -26.47
C ASN A 183 39.24 -2.69 -27.53
N ARG A 184 38.58 -2.94 -28.65
CA ARG A 184 39.19 -3.69 -29.77
C ARG A 184 40.37 -2.94 -30.40
N LYS A 185 40.27 -1.62 -30.55
CA LYS A 185 41.37 -0.79 -31.12
C LYS A 185 42.55 -0.61 -30.21
N SER A 186 42.43 -0.93 -28.92
CA SER A 186 43.53 -0.85 -27.93
C SER A 186 44.32 -2.17 -27.81
N ILE A 187 43.91 -3.23 -28.51
CA ILE A 187 44.54 -4.58 -28.48
C ILE A 187 45.31 -4.88 -29.79
N GLU A 188 45.11 -4.06 -30.83
CA GLU A 188 45.93 -4.04 -32.05
C GLU A 188 47.09 -3.03 -31.92
#